data_10f1924f01eed4e94f8b87ab066e8170
#
_entry.id   10f1924f01eed4e94f8b87ab066e8170
#
_cell.length_a   1.000
_cell.length_b   1.000
_cell.length_c   1.000
_cell.angle_alpha   90.00
_cell.angle_beta   90.00
_cell.angle_gamma   90.00
#
_symmetry.space_group_name_H-M   'P 1'
#
loop_
_entity.id
_entity.type
_entity.pdbx_description
1 polymer ?
#
loop_
_entity_poly.entity_id
_entity_poly.type
_entity_poly.pdbx_seq_one_letter_code
_entity_poly.pdbx_strand_id
1 'polypeptide(L)'
;YDGETPAVEDFASFYDWEQGGLVSWHNPDGSFGGNGHQTNPYTGLPYEPNIVPRGDYGRVIAEFWADGPDSETPPGHWFTLLNEFILVPNAGAHRWRGQGPIIEDQEFVVKSYLALAGAMHDCAISAWSNKGYYDYLRPVSALRYMAEKGQSTDPTQPNYHPAGLPLVPGLIEIIDDAHPLSDFGGVDHVGDIAIHTWKGPDYIEIPQIDQSGVGWILAENWWPYQRPSFVTPPFAGYFSGHSAFSRAAAEQFEMLTGSAYWPGGLAEWPVNMNQFLVFEDGPSMTFNLQWATFMDASNESALSRIWGGIHPPVDDAPARYVGMMVGKNAFHFAETIVFPELAMEFGGTGFIASDVCVGDFNADGLVGSSDFLLFLSAYGLGWAGAYDMDDSSQIGASDLLILLQKFGQNC
;
A
#
# COMPACT_ATOMS: atom_id res chain seq x y z
N TYR A 1 -11.84 1.78 -7.88
CA TYR A 1 -13.04 2.58 -7.54
C TYR A 1 -13.80 2.90 -8.81
N ASP A 2 -14.99 2.37 -8.96
CA ASP A 2 -15.83 2.50 -10.16
C ASP A 2 -17.11 3.35 -9.94
N GLY A 3 -17.28 3.93 -8.75
CA GLY A 3 -18.36 4.84 -8.36
C GLY A 3 -19.78 4.29 -8.39
N GLU A 4 -19.97 3.16 -8.99
CA GLU A 4 -21.18 2.41 -8.74
C GLU A 4 -21.05 1.77 -7.37
N THR A 5 -22.09 1.79 -6.57
CA THR A 5 -22.11 0.93 -5.39
C THR A 5 -22.19 -0.50 -5.92
N PRO A 6 -21.09 -1.26 -5.95
CA PRO A 6 -21.16 -2.60 -6.50
C PRO A 6 -22.11 -3.43 -5.66
N ALA A 7 -22.75 -4.40 -6.30
CA ALA A 7 -23.49 -5.41 -5.56
C ALA A 7 -22.55 -6.06 -4.52
N VAL A 8 -23.10 -6.51 -3.41
CA VAL A 8 -22.32 -7.16 -2.34
C VAL A 8 -21.50 -8.33 -2.90
N GLU A 9 -22.05 -9.05 -3.88
CA GLU A 9 -21.39 -10.15 -4.57
C GLU A 9 -20.14 -9.69 -5.35
N ASP A 10 -20.17 -8.52 -5.97
CA ASP A 10 -19.01 -7.98 -6.70
C ASP A 10 -17.91 -7.57 -5.73
N PHE A 11 -18.31 -7.09 -4.56
CA PHE A 11 -17.38 -6.76 -3.51
C PHE A 11 -16.71 -8.00 -2.92
N ALA A 12 -17.48 -9.03 -2.62
CA ALA A 12 -16.99 -10.30 -2.11
C ALA A 12 -16.01 -10.99 -3.10
N SER A 13 -16.23 -10.82 -4.41
CA SER A 13 -15.30 -11.32 -5.43
C SER A 13 -13.97 -10.56 -5.48
N PHE A 14 -13.95 -9.35 -4.96
CA PHE A 14 -12.77 -8.50 -4.94
C PHE A 14 -11.96 -8.62 -3.65
N TYR A 15 -12.64 -8.81 -2.53
CA TYR A 15 -12.09 -9.10 -1.22
C TYR A 15 -12.82 -10.30 -0.65
N ASP A 16 -12.11 -11.29 -0.22
CA ASP A 16 -12.70 -12.43 0.45
C ASP A 16 -12.98 -12.09 1.92
N TRP A 17 -13.99 -11.22 2.12
CA TRP A 17 -14.40 -10.77 3.44
C TRP A 17 -15.08 -11.85 4.26
N GLU A 18 -15.61 -12.87 3.60
CA GLU A 18 -16.25 -13.98 4.28
C GLU A 18 -15.27 -14.79 5.15
N GLN A 19 -13.97 -14.56 4.96
CA GLN A 19 -12.94 -15.25 5.72
C GLN A 19 -12.28 -14.39 6.81
N GLY A 20 -12.86 -13.25 7.11
CA GLY A 20 -12.51 -12.40 8.24
C GLY A 20 -11.07 -11.92 8.26
N GLY A 21 -10.89 -10.69 8.61
CA GLY A 21 -9.58 -10.07 8.69
C GLY A 21 -8.75 -10.28 7.42
N LEU A 22 -8.65 -9.35 6.72
CA LEU A 22 -8.41 -9.22 5.44
C LEU A 22 -7.12 -9.21 4.87
N VAL A 23 -7.32 -9.35 3.79
CA VAL A 23 -6.77 -9.05 2.58
C VAL A 23 -5.37 -9.08 2.47
N SER A 24 -5.03 -9.93 2.01
CA SER A 24 -3.82 -9.90 1.43
C SER A 24 -3.84 -9.53 0.05
N TRP A 25 -3.14 -9.06 -0.52
CA TRP A 25 -2.30 -9.14 -1.66
C TRP A 25 -2.98 -9.36 -3.01
N HIS A 26 -2.68 -8.46 -3.95
CA HIS A 26 -2.87 -8.67 -5.37
C HIS A 26 -1.86 -9.66 -5.94
N ASN A 27 -2.34 -10.66 -6.63
CA ASN A 27 -1.53 -11.36 -7.60
C ASN A 27 -1.13 -10.42 -8.74
N PRO A 28 -0.02 -10.68 -9.45
CA PRO A 28 0.43 -9.88 -10.57
C PRO A 28 -0.57 -9.73 -11.73
N ASP A 29 -1.55 -10.64 -11.81
CA ASP A 29 -2.63 -10.61 -12.80
C ASP A 29 -3.83 -9.74 -12.36
N GLY A 30 -3.70 -9.07 -11.20
CA GLY A 30 -4.78 -8.25 -10.63
C GLY A 30 -5.82 -9.05 -9.86
N SER A 31 -5.71 -10.37 -9.78
CA SER A 31 -6.57 -11.18 -8.94
C SER A 31 -6.15 -11.08 -7.47
N PHE A 32 -7.11 -11.28 -6.57
CA PHE A 32 -6.81 -11.38 -5.16
C PHE A 32 -6.31 -12.78 -4.84
N GLY A 33 -5.06 -12.87 -4.37
CA GLY A 33 -4.43 -14.14 -4.03
C GLY A 33 -4.66 -14.58 -2.60
N GLY A 34 -5.30 -13.77 -1.80
CA GLY A 34 -5.52 -14.07 -0.40
C GLY A 34 -6.92 -14.55 -0.14
N ASN A 35 -7.02 -15.72 0.46
CA ASN A 35 -8.29 -16.23 0.98
C ASN A 35 -8.60 -15.67 2.38
N GLY A 36 -7.98 -14.56 2.77
CA GLY A 36 -8.08 -14.03 4.12
C GLY A 36 -7.63 -15.02 5.20
N HIS A 37 -7.96 -14.71 6.44
CA HIS A 37 -7.69 -15.59 7.58
C HIS A 37 -8.97 -16.31 7.97
N GLN A 38 -8.97 -17.64 7.93
CA GLN A 38 -10.18 -18.45 8.21
C GLN A 38 -10.54 -18.50 9.70
N THR A 39 -9.53 -18.51 10.55
CA THR A 39 -9.70 -18.76 11.98
C THR A 39 -8.83 -17.83 12.79
N ASN A 40 -9.42 -17.14 13.76
CA ASN A 40 -8.69 -16.36 14.73
C ASN A 40 -7.87 -17.29 15.64
N PRO A 41 -6.53 -17.18 15.68
CA PRO A 41 -5.67 -18.11 16.41
C PRO A 41 -5.79 -18.00 17.93
N TYR A 42 -6.34 -16.90 18.45
CA TYR A 42 -6.53 -16.70 19.89
C TYR A 42 -7.84 -17.29 20.40
N THR A 43 -8.89 -17.23 19.58
CA THR A 43 -10.22 -17.74 19.96
C THR A 43 -10.49 -19.14 19.44
N GLY A 44 -9.81 -19.55 18.35
CA GLY A 44 -10.09 -20.79 17.63
C GLY A 44 -11.39 -20.77 16.82
N LEU A 45 -12.06 -19.62 16.74
CA LEU A 45 -13.32 -19.45 16.01
C LEU A 45 -13.07 -18.82 14.64
N PRO A 46 -13.93 -19.08 13.64
CA PRO A 46 -13.93 -18.34 12.39
C PRO A 46 -14.09 -16.83 12.64
N TYR A 47 -13.53 -16.01 11.76
CA TYR A 47 -13.85 -14.60 11.75
C TYR A 47 -15.26 -14.36 11.24
N GLU A 48 -15.94 -13.36 11.80
CA GLU A 48 -17.27 -12.96 11.34
C GLU A 48 -17.17 -12.21 10.00
N PRO A 49 -18.11 -12.42 9.07
CA PRO A 49 -18.15 -11.68 7.81
C PRO A 49 -18.27 -10.17 8.01
N ASN A 50 -17.48 -9.40 7.27
CA ASN A 50 -17.52 -7.94 7.25
C ASN A 50 -17.64 -7.46 5.78
N ILE A 51 -18.86 -7.47 5.27
CA ILE A 51 -19.17 -7.19 3.86
C ILE A 51 -19.45 -5.70 3.67
N VAL A 52 -18.66 -5.06 2.82
CA VAL A 52 -18.66 -3.60 2.60
C VAL A 52 -18.70 -3.30 1.10
N PRO A 53 -19.45 -2.30 0.62
CA PRO A 53 -19.39 -1.86 -0.76
C PRO A 53 -17.97 -1.45 -1.16
N ARG A 54 -17.49 -1.93 -2.29
CA ARG A 54 -16.11 -1.68 -2.75
C ARG A 54 -15.79 -0.21 -2.87
N GLY A 55 -16.74 0.59 -3.39
CA GLY A 55 -16.56 2.03 -3.51
C GLY A 55 -16.39 2.72 -2.15
N ASP A 56 -17.16 2.31 -1.14
CA ASP A 56 -17.01 2.84 0.22
C ASP A 56 -15.67 2.44 0.82
N TYR A 57 -15.31 1.17 0.72
CA TYR A 57 -14.03 0.70 1.24
C TYR A 57 -12.85 1.40 0.58
N GLY A 58 -12.85 1.50 -0.76
CA GLY A 58 -11.76 2.15 -1.50
C GLY A 58 -11.56 3.61 -1.10
N ARG A 59 -12.67 4.36 -0.93
CA ARG A 59 -12.62 5.76 -0.47
C ARG A 59 -12.13 5.84 0.98
N VAL A 60 -12.67 4.99 1.84
CA VAL A 60 -12.31 4.97 3.26
C VAL A 60 -10.83 4.67 3.46
N ILE A 61 -10.28 3.63 2.84
CA ILE A 61 -8.85 3.34 3.00
C ILE A 61 -7.98 4.43 2.38
N ALA A 62 -8.41 5.04 1.26
CA ALA A 62 -7.68 6.14 0.65
C ALA A 62 -7.61 7.37 1.56
N GLU A 63 -8.66 7.65 2.36
CA GLU A 63 -8.65 8.74 3.33
C GLU A 63 -8.03 8.35 4.68
N PHE A 64 -8.29 7.14 5.18
CA PHE A 64 -7.72 6.64 6.44
C PHE A 64 -6.19 6.66 6.42
N TRP A 65 -5.60 6.17 5.35
CA TRP A 65 -4.14 6.13 5.19
C TRP A 65 -3.56 7.36 4.45
N ALA A 66 -4.38 8.38 4.15
CA ALA A 66 -3.89 9.56 3.46
C ALA A 66 -2.93 10.40 4.30
N ASP A 67 -3.17 10.42 5.61
CA ASP A 67 -2.43 11.22 6.59
C ASP A 67 -2.38 12.69 6.16
N GLY A 68 -3.57 13.25 6.02
CA GLY A 68 -3.80 14.61 5.57
C GLY A 68 -3.49 15.65 6.67
N PRO A 69 -3.73 16.94 6.40
CA PRO A 69 -3.33 18.03 7.30
C PRO A 69 -4.03 18.02 8.67
N ASP A 70 -5.14 17.27 8.79
CA ASP A 70 -5.93 17.20 10.02
C ASP A 70 -5.78 15.84 10.74
N SER A 71 -4.82 15.01 10.32
CA SER A 71 -4.51 13.71 10.89
C SER A 71 -3.02 13.58 11.21
N GLU A 72 -2.59 12.40 11.61
CA GLU A 72 -1.19 12.06 11.82
C GLU A 72 -0.38 12.10 10.52
N THR A 73 0.92 12.15 10.62
CA THR A 73 1.81 11.91 9.49
C THR A 73 1.85 10.41 9.15
N PRO A 74 2.25 9.99 7.92
CA PRO A 74 2.36 8.58 7.57
C PRO A 74 3.11 7.71 8.59
N PRO A 75 4.28 8.11 9.11
CA PRO A 75 4.90 7.38 10.21
C PRO A 75 4.16 7.54 11.54
N GLY A 76 3.53 8.69 11.79
CA GLY A 76 2.78 8.99 13.03
C GLY A 76 1.57 8.08 13.23
N HIS A 77 0.90 7.72 12.16
CA HIS A 77 -0.24 6.80 12.17
C HIS A 77 0.10 5.46 12.84
N TRP A 78 1.30 4.93 12.62
CA TRP A 78 1.74 3.69 13.25
C TRP A 78 1.97 3.81 14.75
N PHE A 79 2.27 5.01 15.27
CA PHE A 79 2.29 5.24 16.72
C PHE A 79 0.88 5.25 17.31
N THR A 80 -0.11 5.78 16.58
CA THR A 80 -1.52 5.68 16.97
C THR A 80 -1.95 4.23 17.08
N LEU A 81 -1.67 3.41 16.05
CA LEU A 81 -1.99 1.97 16.07
C LEU A 81 -1.23 1.21 17.17
N LEU A 82 0.04 1.56 17.42
CA LEU A 82 0.81 1.02 18.54
C LEU A 82 0.11 1.26 19.88
N ASN A 83 -0.32 2.49 20.12
CA ASN A 83 -1.02 2.86 21.36
C ASN A 83 -2.35 2.13 21.50
N GLU A 84 -3.19 2.20 20.46
CA GLU A 84 -4.57 1.73 20.50
C GLU A 84 -4.67 0.22 20.63
N PHE A 85 -3.83 -0.52 19.94
CA PHE A 85 -3.98 -1.96 19.83
C PHE A 85 -2.92 -2.78 20.56
N ILE A 86 -1.78 -2.18 20.93
CA ILE A 86 -0.70 -2.93 21.60
C ILE A 86 -0.50 -2.43 23.03
N LEU A 87 -0.24 -1.12 23.22
CA LEU A 87 0.15 -0.61 24.52
C LEU A 87 -1.01 -0.54 25.50
N VAL A 88 -2.11 0.11 25.13
CA VAL A 88 -3.24 0.29 26.04
C VAL A 88 -3.94 -1.04 26.40
N PRO A 89 -4.27 -1.92 25.45
CA PRO A 89 -4.94 -3.18 25.76
C PRO A 89 -4.10 -4.15 26.60
N ASN A 90 -2.76 -4.06 26.55
CA ASN A 90 -1.87 -4.97 27.24
C ASN A 90 -1.20 -4.37 28.47
N ALA A 91 -1.70 -3.24 28.99
CA ALA A 91 -1.15 -2.62 30.19
C ALA A 91 -1.06 -3.63 31.37
N GLY A 92 0.09 -3.66 32.02
CA GLY A 92 0.39 -4.62 33.10
C GLY A 92 0.79 -6.02 32.65
N ALA A 93 0.85 -6.30 31.33
CA ALA A 93 1.21 -7.62 30.78
C ALA A 93 2.30 -7.57 29.72
N HIS A 94 2.94 -6.42 29.50
CA HIS A 94 3.93 -6.24 28.45
C HIS A 94 5.15 -7.14 28.60
N ARG A 95 5.56 -7.77 27.52
CA ARG A 95 6.76 -8.60 27.41
C ARG A 95 7.47 -8.27 26.10
N TRP A 96 8.78 -8.03 26.19
CA TRP A 96 9.56 -7.85 24.96
C TRP A 96 9.61 -9.14 24.15
N ARG A 97 9.37 -9.04 22.85
CA ARG A 97 9.19 -10.21 21.96
C ARG A 97 8.09 -11.20 22.43
N GLY A 98 7.11 -10.73 23.17
CA GLY A 98 6.07 -11.59 23.74
C GLY A 98 6.58 -12.61 24.78
N GLN A 99 7.84 -12.55 25.20
CA GLN A 99 8.50 -13.55 26.03
C GLN A 99 9.19 -12.92 27.26
N GLY A 100 9.69 -13.77 28.13
CA GLY A 100 10.46 -13.32 29.30
C GLY A 100 9.60 -12.67 30.40
N PRO A 101 10.20 -11.90 31.30
CA PRO A 101 9.49 -11.25 32.39
C PRO A 101 8.56 -10.14 31.89
N ILE A 102 7.55 -9.83 32.72
CA ILE A 102 6.73 -8.63 32.50
C ILE A 102 7.61 -7.41 32.72
N ILE A 103 7.53 -6.45 31.81
CA ILE A 103 8.20 -5.16 31.85
C ILE A 103 7.19 -4.14 32.38
N GLU A 104 7.65 -3.20 33.16
CA GLU A 104 6.84 -2.08 33.64
C GLU A 104 6.32 -1.24 32.45
N ASP A 105 5.06 -0.82 32.51
CA ASP A 105 4.37 -0.24 31.36
C ASP A 105 5.09 0.97 30.77
N GLN A 106 5.54 1.90 31.62
CA GLN A 106 6.25 3.10 31.16
C GLN A 106 7.60 2.74 30.50
N GLU A 107 8.32 1.76 31.05
CA GLU A 107 9.56 1.26 30.46
C GLU A 107 9.31 0.62 29.10
N PHE A 108 8.27 -0.22 28.98
CA PHE A 108 7.92 -0.86 27.72
C PHE A 108 7.51 0.17 26.66
N VAL A 109 6.69 1.15 27.04
CA VAL A 109 6.29 2.25 26.15
C VAL A 109 7.51 2.98 25.58
N VAL A 110 8.43 3.42 26.44
CA VAL A 110 9.62 4.16 26.00
C VAL A 110 10.48 3.32 25.05
N LYS A 111 10.70 2.04 25.36
CA LYS A 111 11.49 1.12 24.53
C LYS A 111 10.82 0.86 23.18
N SER A 112 9.51 0.64 23.17
CA SER A 112 8.74 0.40 21.94
C SER A 112 8.73 1.64 21.03
N TYR A 113 8.57 2.82 21.63
CA TYR A 113 8.63 4.07 20.88
C TYR A 113 10.01 4.32 20.28
N LEU A 114 11.09 4.03 21.03
CA LEU A 114 12.45 4.16 20.51
C LEU A 114 12.68 3.25 19.31
N ALA A 115 12.25 1.98 19.39
CA ALA A 115 12.41 1.02 18.32
C ALA A 115 11.63 1.43 17.06
N LEU A 116 10.33 1.75 17.22
CA LEU A 116 9.49 2.19 16.12
C LEU A 116 9.98 3.52 15.51
N ALA A 117 10.38 4.50 16.35
CA ALA A 117 10.88 5.78 15.86
C ALA A 117 12.17 5.62 15.04
N GLY A 118 13.07 4.73 15.44
CA GLY A 118 14.26 4.40 14.68
C GLY A 118 13.92 3.86 13.29
N ALA A 119 13.01 2.90 13.22
CA ALA A 119 12.55 2.34 11.95
C ALA A 119 11.88 3.40 11.06
N MET A 120 11.02 4.24 11.62
CA MET A 120 10.36 5.31 10.87
C MET A 120 11.35 6.35 10.35
N HIS A 121 12.32 6.74 11.17
CA HIS A 121 13.38 7.67 10.78
C HIS A 121 14.22 7.10 9.62
N ASP A 122 14.65 5.86 9.71
CA ASP A 122 15.50 5.23 8.69
C ASP A 122 14.73 4.97 7.38
N CYS A 123 13.44 4.62 7.47
CA CYS A 123 12.55 4.57 6.31
C CYS A 123 12.42 5.94 5.64
N ALA A 124 12.30 7.02 6.41
CA ALA A 124 12.23 8.37 5.86
C ALA A 124 13.50 8.70 5.08
N ILE A 125 14.68 8.45 5.66
CA ILE A 125 15.96 8.68 4.98
C ILE A 125 16.03 7.87 3.68
N SER A 126 15.71 6.57 3.74
CA SER A 126 15.75 5.68 2.58
C SER A 126 14.78 6.15 1.48
N ALA A 127 13.51 6.46 1.84
CA ALA A 127 12.52 6.88 0.88
C ALA A 127 12.87 8.22 0.23
N TRP A 128 13.25 9.23 1.01
CA TRP A 128 13.56 10.54 0.45
C TRP A 128 14.88 10.59 -0.31
N SER A 129 15.85 9.76 0.04
CA SER A 129 17.08 9.59 -0.76
C SER A 129 16.76 9.06 -2.15
N ASN A 130 15.89 8.03 -2.25
CA ASN A 130 15.47 7.49 -3.52
C ASN A 130 14.59 8.47 -4.31
N LYS A 131 13.65 9.15 -3.65
CA LYS A 131 12.83 10.19 -4.28
C LYS A 131 13.67 11.32 -4.86
N GLY A 132 14.67 11.77 -4.13
CA GLY A 132 15.58 12.80 -4.60
C GLY A 132 16.50 12.35 -5.75
N TYR A 133 16.91 11.08 -5.75
CA TYR A 133 17.77 10.52 -6.77
C TYR A 133 17.05 10.27 -8.10
N TYR A 134 15.86 9.63 -8.06
CA TYR A 134 15.14 9.24 -9.26
C TYR A 134 14.25 10.34 -9.82
N ASP A 135 13.80 11.26 -8.97
CA ASP A 135 12.86 12.35 -9.33
C ASP A 135 11.68 11.87 -10.20
N TYR A 136 11.11 10.70 -9.83
CA TYR A 136 10.11 10.01 -10.63
C TYR A 136 8.73 10.67 -10.49
N LEU A 137 8.01 10.76 -11.61
CA LEU A 137 6.74 11.46 -11.69
C LEU A 137 5.60 10.73 -10.94
N ARG A 138 4.56 11.48 -10.61
CA ARG A 138 3.33 10.98 -10.00
C ARG A 138 2.29 10.58 -11.06
N PRO A 139 1.32 9.68 -10.73
CA PRO A 139 0.27 9.27 -11.67
C PRO A 139 -0.47 10.44 -12.32
N VAL A 140 -0.79 11.49 -11.55
CA VAL A 140 -1.49 12.67 -12.09
C VAL A 140 -0.74 13.33 -13.24
N SER A 141 0.58 13.45 -13.15
CA SER A 141 1.41 14.00 -14.22
C SER A 141 1.54 13.04 -15.38
N ALA A 142 1.72 11.73 -15.09
CA ALA A 142 1.86 10.70 -16.11
C ALA A 142 0.60 10.57 -16.97
N LEU A 143 -0.54 10.35 -16.31
CA LEU A 143 -1.81 10.08 -17.00
C LEU A 143 -2.24 11.27 -17.84
N ARG A 144 -2.17 12.49 -17.31
CA ARG A 144 -2.51 13.70 -18.07
C ARG A 144 -1.59 13.89 -19.27
N TYR A 145 -0.27 13.76 -19.06
CA TYR A 145 0.69 13.85 -20.16
C TYR A 145 0.45 12.81 -21.25
N MET A 146 0.18 11.55 -20.85
CA MET A 146 -0.10 10.48 -21.82
C MET A 146 -1.43 10.73 -22.54
N ALA A 147 -2.45 11.25 -21.86
CA ALA A 147 -3.73 11.61 -22.44
C ALA A 147 -3.58 12.69 -23.54
N GLU A 148 -2.78 13.75 -23.28
CA GLU A 148 -2.45 14.77 -24.26
C GLU A 148 -1.73 14.22 -25.52
N LYS A 149 -1.05 13.06 -25.40
CA LYS A 149 -0.40 12.38 -26.55
C LYS A 149 -1.39 11.53 -27.35
N GLY A 150 -2.54 11.19 -26.78
CA GLY A 150 -3.53 10.32 -27.42
C GLY A 150 -3.45 8.87 -26.92
N GLN A 151 -3.60 7.89 -27.81
CA GLN A 151 -3.61 6.48 -27.49
C GLN A 151 -2.40 5.73 -28.06
N SER A 152 -2.00 4.61 -27.43
CA SER A 152 -0.83 3.80 -27.82
C SER A 152 -1.16 2.38 -28.31
N THR A 153 -2.44 2.03 -28.39
CA THR A 153 -2.85 0.65 -28.66
C THR A 153 -2.99 0.34 -30.16
N ASP A 154 -3.61 1.23 -30.93
CA ASP A 154 -3.92 0.96 -32.32
C ASP A 154 -3.40 2.07 -33.26
N PRO A 155 -2.33 1.79 -34.06
CA PRO A 155 -1.76 2.76 -35.01
C PRO A 155 -2.73 3.17 -36.13
N THR A 156 -3.82 2.44 -36.31
CA THR A 156 -4.82 2.74 -37.35
C THR A 156 -5.95 3.64 -36.87
N GLN A 157 -6.05 3.85 -35.56
CA GLN A 157 -7.05 4.69 -34.94
C GLN A 157 -6.55 6.14 -34.79
N PRO A 158 -7.44 7.11 -34.63
CA PRO A 158 -7.07 8.51 -34.40
C PRO A 158 -6.14 8.68 -33.17
N ASN A 159 -5.32 9.75 -33.23
CA ASN A 159 -4.44 10.19 -32.15
C ASN A 159 -3.51 9.10 -31.62
N TYR A 160 -3.00 8.24 -32.52
CA TYR A 160 -2.00 7.25 -32.14
C TYR A 160 -0.66 7.93 -31.79
N HIS A 161 -0.14 7.59 -30.62
CA HIS A 161 1.22 7.98 -30.21
C HIS A 161 1.81 6.90 -29.28
N PRO A 162 3.09 6.48 -29.48
CA PRO A 162 3.69 5.43 -28.63
C PRO A 162 3.73 5.73 -27.14
N ALA A 163 3.69 7.01 -26.75
CA ALA A 163 3.62 7.45 -25.36
C ALA A 163 2.19 7.90 -24.96
N GLY A 164 1.16 7.51 -25.72
CA GLY A 164 -0.23 7.74 -25.36
C GLY A 164 -0.74 6.73 -24.31
N LEU A 165 -1.98 6.89 -23.90
CA LEU A 165 -2.66 5.96 -23.01
C LEU A 165 -3.00 4.66 -23.76
N PRO A 166 -2.92 3.50 -23.11
CA PRO A 166 -3.47 2.27 -23.67
C PRO A 166 -5.00 2.34 -23.68
N LEU A 167 -5.63 1.91 -24.77
CA LEU A 167 -7.08 1.78 -24.82
C LEU A 167 -7.52 0.52 -24.06
N VAL A 168 -8.51 0.69 -23.20
CA VAL A 168 -9.12 -0.40 -22.41
C VAL A 168 -10.64 -0.24 -22.53
N PRO A 169 -11.34 -1.14 -23.21
CA PRO A 169 -12.79 -1.02 -23.42
C PRO A 169 -13.55 -0.84 -22.10
N GLY A 170 -14.45 0.14 -22.07
CA GLY A 170 -15.21 0.50 -20.87
C GLY A 170 -14.46 1.31 -19.83
N LEU A 171 -13.15 1.54 -20.02
CA LEU A 171 -12.32 2.27 -19.05
C LEU A 171 -11.52 3.42 -19.69
N ILE A 172 -10.86 3.18 -20.83
CA ILE A 172 -10.06 4.18 -21.55
C ILE A 172 -10.41 4.06 -23.04
N GLU A 173 -11.05 5.07 -23.59
CA GLU A 173 -11.59 5.02 -24.95
C GLU A 173 -11.28 6.30 -25.72
N ILE A 174 -11.27 6.20 -27.06
CA ILE A 174 -11.27 7.36 -27.94
C ILE A 174 -12.71 7.87 -27.99
N ILE A 175 -12.87 9.17 -27.83
CA ILE A 175 -14.16 9.83 -27.96
C ILE A 175 -14.57 9.82 -29.45
N ASP A 176 -15.71 9.22 -29.76
CA ASP A 176 -16.35 9.28 -31.06
C ASP A 176 -17.61 10.18 -31.04
N ASP A 177 -18.28 10.34 -32.16
CA ASP A 177 -19.49 11.18 -32.27
C ASP A 177 -20.63 10.74 -31.36
N ALA A 178 -20.67 9.48 -30.94
CA ALA A 178 -21.71 8.93 -30.07
C ALA A 178 -21.33 8.95 -28.58
N HIS A 179 -20.10 9.25 -28.26
CA HIS A 179 -19.60 9.26 -26.89
C HIS A 179 -20.22 10.42 -26.07
N PRO A 180 -20.60 10.21 -24.79
CA PRO A 180 -21.19 11.25 -23.94
C PRO A 180 -20.39 12.55 -23.82
N LEU A 181 -19.10 12.50 -24.07
CA LEU A 181 -18.20 13.67 -23.99
C LEU A 181 -17.93 14.32 -25.35
N SER A 182 -18.52 13.86 -26.45
CA SER A 182 -18.21 14.38 -27.80
C SER A 182 -18.39 15.89 -27.94
N ASP A 183 -19.36 16.50 -27.25
CA ASP A 183 -19.63 17.95 -27.22
C ASP A 183 -19.63 18.49 -25.79
N PHE A 184 -18.72 17.98 -24.95
CA PHE A 184 -18.65 18.37 -23.55
C PHE A 184 -18.21 19.85 -23.40
N GLY A 185 -19.00 20.63 -22.65
CA GLY A 185 -18.77 22.06 -22.48
C GLY A 185 -18.94 22.89 -23.74
N GLY A 186 -19.56 22.36 -24.81
CA GLY A 186 -19.73 23.02 -26.11
C GLY A 186 -18.43 23.04 -26.95
N VAL A 187 -17.52 22.13 -26.66
CA VAL A 187 -16.26 21.94 -27.39
C VAL A 187 -16.28 20.54 -28.02
N ASP A 188 -15.83 20.46 -29.28
CA ASP A 188 -15.67 19.18 -29.98
C ASP A 188 -14.45 18.44 -29.40
N HIS A 189 -14.73 17.26 -28.82
CA HIS A 189 -13.73 16.37 -28.23
C HIS A 189 -13.58 15.05 -29.01
N VAL A 190 -14.15 14.97 -30.21
CA VAL A 190 -13.99 13.77 -31.04
C VAL A 190 -12.51 13.53 -31.36
N GLY A 191 -12.02 12.35 -30.98
CA GLY A 191 -10.61 11.97 -31.09
C GLY A 191 -9.81 12.11 -29.80
N ASP A 192 -10.28 12.87 -28.81
CA ASP A 192 -9.63 12.93 -27.50
C ASP A 192 -9.80 11.63 -26.74
N ILE A 193 -9.09 11.45 -25.64
CA ILE A 193 -9.14 10.25 -24.81
C ILE A 193 -10.06 10.50 -23.61
N ALA A 194 -11.05 9.63 -23.46
CA ALA A 194 -11.91 9.55 -22.28
C ALA A 194 -11.39 8.47 -21.30
N ILE A 195 -11.60 8.72 -20.03
CA ILE A 195 -11.38 7.72 -18.97
C ILE A 195 -12.62 7.64 -18.07
N HIS A 196 -13.04 6.42 -17.75
CA HIS A 196 -14.13 6.14 -16.82
C HIS A 196 -13.57 5.99 -15.40
N THR A 197 -13.78 6.99 -14.55
CA THR A 197 -13.14 7.08 -13.24
C THR A 197 -13.96 7.96 -12.29
N TRP A 198 -13.51 8.11 -11.05
CA TRP A 198 -13.99 9.18 -10.16
C TRP A 198 -13.84 10.53 -10.87
N LYS A 199 -14.93 11.29 -10.94
CA LYS A 199 -14.99 12.49 -11.78
C LYS A 199 -14.16 13.67 -11.27
N GLY A 200 -13.65 13.57 -10.05
CA GLY A 200 -12.79 14.59 -9.45
C GLY A 200 -13.57 15.58 -8.57
N PRO A 201 -12.83 16.48 -7.90
CA PRO A 201 -13.38 17.38 -6.89
C PRO A 201 -14.30 18.47 -7.45
N ASP A 202 -14.25 18.77 -8.75
CA ASP A 202 -15.07 19.82 -9.37
C ASP A 202 -16.58 19.51 -9.34
N TYR A 203 -16.95 18.26 -9.03
CA TYR A 203 -18.34 17.82 -8.87
C TYR A 203 -18.81 17.82 -7.41
N ILE A 204 -18.02 18.36 -6.49
CA ILE A 204 -18.31 18.42 -5.07
C ILE A 204 -18.33 19.89 -4.65
N GLU A 205 -19.51 20.42 -4.35
CA GLU A 205 -19.67 21.77 -3.81
C GLU A 205 -19.59 21.75 -2.27
N ILE A 206 -20.29 20.79 -1.66
CA ILE A 206 -20.40 20.63 -0.22
C ILE A 206 -20.00 19.19 0.16
N PRO A 207 -18.76 18.96 0.61
CA PRO A 207 -18.26 17.60 0.87
C PRO A 207 -19.10 16.74 1.83
N GLN A 208 -19.90 17.39 2.71
CA GLN A 208 -20.74 16.71 3.70
C GLN A 208 -22.03 16.12 3.12
N ILE A 209 -22.40 16.46 1.89
CA ILE A 209 -23.65 16.03 1.26
C ILE A 209 -23.50 15.67 -0.22
N ASP A 210 -22.39 16.00 -0.83
CA ASP A 210 -22.13 15.75 -2.25
C ASP A 210 -21.18 14.58 -2.44
N GLN A 211 -21.42 13.83 -3.53
CA GLN A 211 -20.53 12.80 -4.05
C GLN A 211 -20.22 13.10 -5.50
N SER A 212 -18.94 13.06 -5.87
CA SER A 212 -18.55 13.21 -7.27
C SER A 212 -19.07 12.05 -8.13
N GLY A 213 -19.03 10.87 -7.59
CA GLY A 213 -19.38 9.65 -8.32
C GLY A 213 -18.35 9.30 -9.39
N VAL A 214 -18.62 8.23 -10.16
CA VAL A 214 -17.81 7.78 -11.27
C VAL A 214 -18.52 8.01 -12.59
N GLY A 215 -17.77 8.28 -13.63
CA GLY A 215 -18.27 8.49 -14.98
C GLY A 215 -17.13 8.79 -15.93
N TRP A 216 -17.47 9.06 -17.16
CA TRP A 216 -16.53 9.47 -18.19
C TRP A 216 -16.09 10.91 -17.96
N ILE A 217 -14.78 11.13 -18.01
CA ILE A 217 -14.14 12.45 -18.06
C ILE A 217 -13.09 12.46 -19.16
N LEU A 218 -12.68 13.65 -19.60
CA LEU A 218 -11.49 13.80 -20.44
C LEU A 218 -10.27 13.32 -19.65
N ALA A 219 -9.49 12.42 -20.22
CA ALA A 219 -8.35 11.81 -19.52
C ALA A 219 -7.27 12.82 -19.13
N GLU A 220 -7.15 13.91 -19.89
CA GLU A 220 -6.27 15.05 -19.56
C GLU A 220 -6.67 15.79 -18.27
N ASN A 221 -7.94 15.63 -17.83
CA ASN A 221 -8.47 16.19 -16.60
C ASN A 221 -8.49 15.19 -15.45
N TRP A 222 -7.89 14.02 -15.62
CA TRP A 222 -7.87 12.99 -14.58
C TRP A 222 -7.34 13.53 -13.24
N TRP A 223 -8.02 13.15 -12.16
CA TRP A 223 -7.69 13.56 -10.80
C TRP A 223 -7.60 12.33 -9.89
N PRO A 224 -6.55 12.18 -9.07
CA PRO A 224 -6.52 11.14 -8.04
C PRO A 224 -7.60 11.38 -6.98
N TYR A 225 -8.01 10.35 -6.27
CA TYR A 225 -8.93 10.52 -5.14
C TYR A 225 -8.22 11.24 -3.99
N GLN A 226 -8.16 12.56 -4.09
CA GLN A 226 -7.46 13.46 -3.17
C GLN A 226 -8.19 14.82 -3.09
N ARG A 227 -7.90 15.58 -2.02
CA ARG A 227 -8.44 16.94 -1.83
C ARG A 227 -7.97 17.88 -2.96
N PRO A 228 -8.78 18.89 -3.32
CA PRO A 228 -8.33 19.94 -4.24
C PRO A 228 -7.07 20.67 -3.77
N SER A 229 -6.92 20.86 -2.46
CA SER A 229 -5.77 21.53 -1.85
C SER A 229 -4.52 20.66 -1.74
N PHE A 230 -4.63 19.36 -2.02
CA PHE A 230 -3.53 18.39 -1.91
C PHE A 230 -3.70 17.27 -2.93
N VAL A 231 -3.59 17.62 -4.20
CA VAL A 231 -3.81 16.68 -5.33
C VAL A 231 -2.84 15.49 -5.32
N THR A 232 -1.61 15.71 -4.87
CA THR A 232 -0.60 14.65 -4.70
C THR A 232 0.49 15.19 -3.76
N PRO A 233 1.24 14.34 -3.04
CA PRO A 233 2.40 14.79 -2.29
C PRO A 233 3.36 15.59 -3.17
N PRO A 234 3.85 16.77 -2.73
CA PRO A 234 4.65 17.70 -3.54
C PRO A 234 6.12 17.27 -3.66
N PHE A 235 6.37 15.99 -3.88
CA PHE A 235 7.68 15.37 -4.06
C PHE A 235 7.56 14.09 -4.90
N ALA A 236 8.68 13.62 -5.43
CA ALA A 236 8.78 12.50 -6.35
C ALA A 236 8.04 11.22 -5.86
N GLY A 237 7.56 10.42 -6.79
CA GLY A 237 6.78 9.20 -6.51
C GLY A 237 7.62 8.08 -5.93
N TYR A 238 8.67 7.68 -6.64
CA TYR A 238 9.43 6.47 -6.38
C TYR A 238 10.44 6.64 -5.24
N PHE A 239 10.41 5.71 -4.29
CA PHE A 239 9.40 4.72 -4.00
C PHE A 239 8.39 5.24 -2.96
N SER A 240 7.31 4.48 -2.71
CA SER A 240 6.24 4.86 -1.78
C SER A 240 6.74 4.92 -0.33
N GLY A 241 6.65 6.13 0.28
CA GLY A 241 6.95 6.30 1.70
C GLY A 241 6.00 5.51 2.60
N HIS A 242 4.70 5.55 2.31
CA HIS A 242 3.69 4.81 3.08
C HIS A 242 3.96 3.31 3.08
N SER A 243 4.26 2.70 1.93
CA SER A 243 4.56 1.27 1.85
C SER A 243 5.80 0.89 2.65
N ALA A 244 6.85 1.74 2.63
CA ALA A 244 8.06 1.50 3.42
C ALA A 244 7.80 1.65 4.93
N PHE A 245 7.16 2.74 5.37
CA PHE A 245 6.81 2.95 6.76
C PHE A 245 5.93 1.84 7.31
N SER A 246 4.87 1.51 6.56
CA SER A 246 3.89 0.52 6.99
C SER A 246 4.51 -0.87 7.11
N ARG A 247 5.33 -1.26 6.14
CA ARG A 247 6.03 -2.55 6.22
C ARG A 247 7.03 -2.57 7.37
N ALA A 248 7.81 -1.53 7.57
CA ALA A 248 8.74 -1.47 8.69
C ALA A 248 8.02 -1.52 10.05
N ALA A 249 6.89 -0.83 10.18
CA ALA A 249 6.08 -0.88 11.40
C ALA A 249 5.50 -2.27 11.66
N ALA A 250 5.00 -2.96 10.62
CA ALA A 250 4.50 -4.33 10.76
C ALA A 250 5.60 -5.29 11.26
N GLU A 251 6.81 -5.21 10.71
CA GLU A 251 7.97 -5.97 11.19
C GLU A 251 8.33 -5.63 12.66
N GLN A 252 8.28 -4.33 13.00
CA GLN A 252 8.52 -3.88 14.38
C GLN A 252 7.51 -4.49 15.35
N PHE A 253 6.22 -4.46 14.99
CA PHE A 253 5.14 -4.98 15.85
C PHE A 253 5.20 -6.50 15.99
N GLU A 254 5.50 -7.21 14.91
CA GLU A 254 5.70 -8.66 14.97
C GLU A 254 6.86 -9.04 15.88
N MET A 255 8.00 -8.37 15.74
CA MET A 255 9.15 -8.62 16.61
C MET A 255 8.90 -8.19 18.05
N LEU A 256 8.22 -7.06 18.26
CA LEU A 256 7.90 -6.54 19.61
C LEU A 256 6.97 -7.47 20.38
N THR A 257 5.94 -8.00 19.70
CA THR A 257 4.90 -8.85 20.32
C THR A 257 5.24 -10.33 20.28
N GLY A 258 6.16 -10.75 19.41
CA GLY A 258 6.45 -12.17 19.15
C GLY A 258 5.33 -12.90 18.41
N SER A 259 4.42 -12.18 17.76
CA SER A 259 3.28 -12.72 17.02
C SER A 259 3.06 -11.92 15.75
N ALA A 260 2.70 -12.57 14.65
CA ALA A 260 2.28 -11.89 13.43
C ALA A 260 0.88 -11.24 13.57
N TYR A 261 0.10 -11.68 14.54
CA TYR A 261 -1.28 -11.25 14.74
C TYR A 261 -1.38 -10.10 15.74
N TRP A 262 -2.33 -9.21 15.50
CA TRP A 262 -2.75 -8.23 16.48
C TRP A 262 -3.17 -8.91 17.79
N PRO A 263 -3.02 -8.27 18.96
CA PRO A 263 -3.48 -8.81 20.24
C PRO A 263 -4.96 -9.22 20.16
N GLY A 264 -5.26 -10.45 20.58
CA GLY A 264 -6.61 -11.03 20.43
C GLY A 264 -6.92 -11.55 19.01
N GLY A 265 -6.02 -11.41 18.06
CA GLY A 265 -6.13 -11.95 16.70
C GLY A 265 -6.90 -11.06 15.71
N LEU A 266 -7.36 -9.88 16.13
CA LEU A 266 -8.08 -8.94 15.27
C LEU A 266 -7.98 -7.52 15.84
N ALA A 267 -7.54 -6.57 15.03
CA ALA A 267 -7.71 -5.14 15.28
C ALA A 267 -8.85 -4.61 14.42
N GLU A 268 -9.67 -3.73 15.00
CA GLU A 268 -10.83 -3.14 14.35
C GLU A 268 -10.85 -1.63 14.53
N TRP A 269 -11.00 -0.91 13.41
CA TRP A 269 -11.15 0.55 13.43
C TRP A 269 -12.55 0.94 12.95
N PRO A 270 -13.36 1.62 13.78
CA PRO A 270 -14.73 1.93 13.42
C PRO A 270 -14.82 3.05 12.37
N VAL A 271 -15.66 2.81 11.37
CA VAL A 271 -15.98 3.74 10.29
C VAL A 271 -17.49 4.00 10.29
N ASN A 272 -17.89 5.19 10.62
CA ASN A 272 -19.30 5.55 10.74
C ASN A 272 -19.86 6.10 9.42
N MET A 273 -21.07 5.63 9.06
CA MET A 273 -21.80 6.11 7.90
C MET A 273 -21.92 7.63 7.89
N ASN A 274 -21.62 8.27 6.74
CA ASN A 274 -21.70 9.71 6.48
C ASN A 274 -20.95 10.60 7.49
N GLN A 275 -19.92 10.07 8.16
CA GLN A 275 -19.16 10.80 9.16
C GLN A 275 -17.65 10.63 9.04
N PHE A 276 -17.22 9.70 8.22
CA PHE A 276 -15.80 9.36 8.12
C PHE A 276 -15.10 10.10 6.98
N LEU A 277 -15.70 10.13 5.78
CA LEU A 277 -15.08 10.75 4.62
C LEU A 277 -15.09 12.28 4.74
N VAL A 278 -14.00 12.89 4.31
CA VAL A 278 -13.78 14.35 4.36
C VAL A 278 -13.77 14.94 2.95
N PHE A 279 -13.45 14.14 1.93
CA PHE A 279 -13.37 14.63 0.56
C PHE A 279 -14.75 14.75 -0.10
N GLU A 280 -15.65 13.86 0.24
CA GLU A 280 -17.04 13.82 -0.22
C GLU A 280 -17.92 13.06 0.79
N ASP A 281 -19.23 13.06 0.62
CA ASP A 281 -20.16 12.38 1.52
C ASP A 281 -19.96 10.86 1.51
N GLY A 282 -20.00 10.26 2.71
CA GLY A 282 -19.88 8.81 2.89
C GLY A 282 -19.13 8.37 4.14
N PRO A 283 -18.89 7.07 4.28
CA PRO A 283 -19.39 5.97 3.46
C PRO A 283 -20.89 5.74 3.61
N SER A 284 -21.51 4.94 2.72
CA SER A 284 -22.94 4.69 2.71
C SER A 284 -23.45 3.78 3.84
N MET A 285 -22.52 3.16 4.58
CA MET A 285 -22.84 2.30 5.73
C MET A 285 -21.75 2.38 6.81
N THR A 286 -22.11 2.01 8.03
CA THR A 286 -21.14 1.82 9.12
C THR A 286 -20.50 0.45 9.01
N PHE A 287 -19.19 0.37 9.12
CA PHE A 287 -18.39 -0.86 9.13
C PHE A 287 -17.09 -0.66 9.90
N ASN A 288 -16.30 -1.71 10.06
CA ASN A 288 -14.97 -1.61 10.63
C ASN A 288 -13.90 -1.90 9.56
N LEU A 289 -12.81 -1.14 9.54
CA LEU A 289 -11.56 -1.65 8.97
C LEU A 289 -11.05 -2.75 9.91
N GLN A 290 -10.59 -3.86 9.35
CA GLN A 290 -10.21 -5.04 10.12
C GLN A 290 -8.87 -5.59 9.66
N TRP A 291 -8.01 -5.91 10.61
CA TRP A 291 -6.71 -6.50 10.35
C TRP A 291 -6.47 -7.66 11.32
N ALA A 292 -6.28 -8.87 10.82
CA ALA A 292 -5.90 -10.02 11.64
C ALA A 292 -4.43 -9.93 12.01
N THR A 293 -3.57 -9.61 11.04
CA THR A 293 -2.12 -9.48 11.20
C THR A 293 -1.65 -8.04 11.04
N PHE A 294 -0.46 -7.74 11.55
CA PHE A 294 0.19 -6.45 11.29
C PHE A 294 0.44 -6.24 9.80
N MET A 295 0.69 -7.32 9.09
CA MET A 295 0.93 -7.29 7.65
C MET A 295 -0.32 -6.94 6.84
N ASP A 296 -1.53 -7.33 7.32
CA ASP A 296 -2.79 -6.93 6.68
C ASP A 296 -2.95 -5.41 6.68
N ALA A 297 -2.70 -4.76 7.82
CA ALA A 297 -2.73 -3.30 7.93
C ALA A 297 -1.66 -2.64 7.03
N SER A 298 -0.46 -3.20 7.00
CA SER A 298 0.62 -2.72 6.12
C SER A 298 0.25 -2.82 4.65
N ASN A 299 -0.32 -3.93 4.22
CA ASN A 299 -0.75 -4.16 2.85
C ASN A 299 -1.91 -3.24 2.46
N GLU A 300 -2.87 -3.02 3.36
CA GLU A 300 -3.98 -2.09 3.14
C GLU A 300 -3.48 -0.66 2.98
N SER A 301 -2.56 -0.21 3.84
CA SER A 301 -1.91 1.10 3.72
C SER A 301 -1.22 1.28 2.37
N ALA A 302 -0.47 0.29 1.92
CA ALA A 302 0.19 0.33 0.62
C ALA A 302 -0.82 0.36 -0.54
N LEU A 303 -1.85 -0.48 -0.49
CA LEU A 303 -2.91 -0.56 -1.49
C LEU A 303 -3.72 0.74 -1.58
N SER A 304 -3.96 1.41 -0.45
CA SER A 304 -4.67 2.67 -0.39
C SER A 304 -4.04 3.77 -1.26
N ARG A 305 -2.71 3.72 -1.43
CA ARG A 305 -1.98 4.68 -2.25
C ARG A 305 -2.20 4.46 -3.74
N ILE A 306 -2.31 3.19 -4.15
CA ILE A 306 -2.60 2.79 -5.52
C ILE A 306 -4.05 3.15 -5.86
N TRP A 307 -5.00 2.79 -5.00
CA TRP A 307 -6.41 3.09 -5.20
C TRP A 307 -6.74 4.57 -5.07
N GLY A 308 -6.04 5.29 -4.23
CA GLY A 308 -6.09 6.75 -4.16
C GLY A 308 -5.45 7.47 -5.36
N GLY A 309 -4.77 6.73 -6.24
CA GLY A 309 -4.22 7.26 -7.48
C GLY A 309 -2.95 8.10 -7.34
N ILE A 310 -2.18 7.94 -6.25
CA ILE A 310 -0.98 8.75 -6.00
C ILE A 310 0.34 7.98 -6.09
N HIS A 311 0.26 6.66 -6.24
CA HIS A 311 1.40 5.80 -6.55
C HIS A 311 1.00 4.71 -7.55
N PRO A 312 1.81 4.43 -8.57
CA PRO A 312 1.67 3.21 -9.37
C PRO A 312 2.25 2.00 -8.62
N PRO A 313 1.91 0.76 -9.01
CA PRO A 313 2.41 -0.45 -8.36
C PRO A 313 3.95 -0.55 -8.28
N VAL A 314 4.67 0.01 -9.25
CA VAL A 314 6.14 0.03 -9.26
C VAL A 314 6.74 0.80 -8.07
N ASP A 315 6.00 1.75 -7.50
CA ASP A 315 6.46 2.48 -6.31
C ASP A 315 6.27 1.67 -5.02
N ASP A 316 5.38 0.68 -5.02
CA ASP A 316 4.94 -0.05 -3.84
C ASP A 316 5.86 -1.22 -3.50
N ALA A 317 6.04 -2.18 -4.40
CA ALA A 317 6.76 -3.42 -4.09
C ALA A 317 8.20 -3.20 -3.61
N PRO A 318 9.04 -2.35 -4.27
CA PRO A 318 10.38 -2.06 -3.77
C PRO A 318 10.37 -1.38 -2.40
N ALA A 319 9.36 -0.54 -2.14
CA ALA A 319 9.22 0.14 -0.86
C ALA A 319 8.94 -0.83 0.29
N ARG A 320 8.10 -1.84 0.06
CA ARG A 320 7.84 -2.91 1.05
C ARG A 320 9.11 -3.69 1.37
N TYR A 321 9.91 -4.02 0.35
CA TYR A 321 11.18 -4.71 0.55
C TYR A 321 12.14 -3.89 1.41
N VAL A 322 12.32 -2.61 1.09
CA VAL A 322 13.15 -1.69 1.89
C VAL A 322 12.59 -1.56 3.31
N GLY A 323 11.26 -1.41 3.45
CA GLY A 323 10.59 -1.32 4.75
C GLY A 323 10.83 -2.54 5.62
N MET A 324 10.77 -3.74 5.05
CA MET A 324 11.08 -4.99 5.75
C MET A 324 12.51 -4.97 6.30
N MET A 325 13.49 -4.66 5.45
CA MET A 325 14.90 -4.63 5.87
C MET A 325 15.15 -3.58 6.93
N VAL A 326 14.65 -2.39 6.75
CA VAL A 326 14.79 -1.28 7.69
C VAL A 326 14.13 -1.63 9.02
N GLY A 327 12.89 -2.16 8.98
CA GLY A 327 12.16 -2.55 10.18
C GLY A 327 12.93 -3.55 11.03
N LYS A 328 13.37 -4.64 10.43
CA LYS A 328 14.15 -5.68 11.12
C LYS A 328 15.48 -5.13 11.70
N ASN A 329 16.24 -4.42 10.87
CA ASN A 329 17.54 -3.89 11.30
C ASN A 329 17.40 -2.84 12.42
N ALA A 330 16.42 -1.93 12.30
CA ALA A 330 16.20 -0.92 13.33
C ALA A 330 15.76 -1.54 14.66
N PHE A 331 14.93 -2.60 14.64
CA PHE A 331 14.55 -3.32 15.85
C PHE A 331 15.76 -3.93 16.55
N HIS A 332 16.57 -4.69 15.81
CA HIS A 332 17.77 -5.30 16.37
C HIS A 332 18.76 -4.26 16.89
N PHE A 333 18.92 -3.14 16.20
CA PHE A 333 19.75 -2.04 16.69
C PHE A 333 19.18 -1.46 17.99
N ALA A 334 17.87 -1.21 18.05
CA ALA A 334 17.23 -0.73 19.27
C ALA A 334 17.43 -1.70 20.44
N GLU A 335 17.34 -3.01 20.20
CA GLU A 335 17.62 -4.02 21.25
C GLU A 335 19.03 -3.91 21.83
N THR A 336 20.04 -3.61 21.01
CA THR A 336 21.41 -3.42 21.52
C THR A 336 21.52 -2.26 22.50
N ILE A 337 20.60 -1.30 22.41
CA ILE A 337 20.55 -0.13 23.28
C ILE A 337 19.71 -0.42 24.53
N VAL A 338 18.49 -0.98 24.33
CA VAL A 338 17.53 -1.12 25.43
C VAL A 338 17.69 -2.40 26.23
N PHE A 339 18.37 -3.40 25.68
CA PHE A 339 18.70 -4.68 26.31
C PHE A 339 20.11 -5.14 25.89
N PRO A 340 21.16 -4.47 26.37
CA PRO A 340 22.53 -4.80 25.97
C PRO A 340 22.94 -6.27 26.24
N GLU A 341 22.32 -6.91 27.22
CA GLU A 341 22.52 -8.32 27.55
C GLU A 341 21.99 -9.26 26.47
N LEU A 342 20.87 -8.92 25.82
CA LEU A 342 20.30 -9.71 24.71
C LEU A 342 21.12 -9.54 23.43
N ALA A 343 21.71 -8.36 23.22
CA ALA A 343 22.56 -8.08 22.06
C ALA A 343 23.79 -9.01 21.97
N MET A 344 24.29 -9.46 23.11
CA MET A 344 25.43 -10.41 23.16
C MET A 344 24.99 -11.85 22.82
N GLU A 345 23.73 -12.21 23.06
CA GLU A 345 23.19 -13.54 22.80
C GLU A 345 22.90 -13.75 21.30
N PHE A 346 22.56 -12.69 20.60
CA PHE A 346 22.28 -12.70 19.15
C PHE A 346 23.45 -12.27 18.25
N GLY A 347 24.66 -12.17 18.79
CA GLY A 347 25.88 -11.99 18.00
C GLY A 347 26.12 -10.58 17.47
N GLY A 348 25.75 -9.56 18.19
CA GLY A 348 26.24 -8.15 18.28
C GLY A 348 26.91 -7.45 17.10
N THR A 349 26.68 -7.83 15.85
CA THR A 349 27.13 -7.05 14.69
C THR A 349 25.90 -6.65 13.89
N GLY A 350 25.54 -5.39 13.98
CA GLY A 350 24.33 -4.81 13.43
C GLY A 350 24.15 -4.90 11.91
N PHE A 351 24.24 -6.07 11.36
CA PHE A 351 23.82 -6.39 10.01
C PHE A 351 23.44 -7.88 9.96
N ILE A 352 22.17 -8.19 10.11
CA ILE A 352 21.68 -9.54 9.85
C ILE A 352 21.28 -9.60 8.38
N ALA A 353 22.26 -9.79 7.53
CA ALA A 353 22.01 -10.18 6.14
C ALA A 353 21.44 -11.61 6.01
N SER A 354 21.33 -12.37 7.14
CA SER A 354 20.94 -13.77 7.11
C SER A 354 19.43 -14.02 7.13
N ASP A 355 18.62 -13.01 7.53
CA ASP A 355 17.17 -13.16 7.61
C ASP A 355 16.43 -12.49 6.44
N VAL A 356 17.17 -11.88 5.54
CA VAL A 356 16.61 -11.38 4.29
C VAL A 356 16.53 -12.57 3.34
N CYS A 357 15.32 -12.93 2.99
CA CYS A 357 15.09 -13.95 1.97
C CYS A 357 15.48 -13.38 0.61
N VAL A 358 16.71 -13.61 0.21
CA VAL A 358 17.23 -13.17 -1.09
C VAL A 358 16.35 -13.77 -2.18
N GLY A 359 15.68 -12.92 -2.94
CA GLY A 359 14.76 -13.32 -4.00
C GLY A 359 13.28 -13.10 -3.68
N ASP A 360 12.90 -12.86 -2.43
CA ASP A 360 11.56 -12.40 -2.05
C ASP A 360 11.48 -10.88 -2.22
N PHE A 361 11.25 -10.45 -3.46
CA PHE A 361 11.27 -9.02 -3.82
C PHE A 361 10.00 -8.26 -3.46
N ASN A 362 8.90 -8.98 -3.25
CA ASN A 362 7.63 -8.40 -2.83
C ASN A 362 7.40 -8.52 -1.32
N ALA A 363 8.30 -9.23 -0.63
CA ALA A 363 8.27 -9.45 0.82
C ALA A 363 6.97 -10.13 1.30
N ASP A 364 6.47 -11.11 0.52
CA ASP A 364 5.30 -11.90 0.89
C ASP A 364 5.64 -13.16 1.71
N GLY A 365 6.92 -13.40 1.95
CA GLY A 365 7.42 -14.55 2.69
C GLY A 365 7.64 -15.79 1.85
N LEU A 366 7.56 -15.70 0.51
CA LEU A 366 7.79 -16.81 -0.42
C LEU A 366 8.52 -16.31 -1.66
N VAL A 367 9.63 -16.93 -2.04
CA VAL A 367 10.24 -16.68 -3.35
C VAL A 367 9.42 -17.38 -4.44
N GLY A 368 8.59 -16.62 -5.13
CA GLY A 368 7.56 -17.14 -6.03
C GLY A 368 7.51 -16.51 -7.43
N SER A 369 6.39 -16.73 -8.11
CA SER A 369 6.17 -16.18 -9.46
C SER A 369 6.05 -14.67 -9.49
N SER A 370 5.55 -14.07 -8.42
CA SER A 370 5.49 -12.61 -8.24
C SER A 370 6.87 -11.97 -8.22
N ASP A 371 7.82 -12.58 -7.51
CA ASP A 371 9.21 -12.11 -7.45
C ASP A 371 9.92 -12.27 -8.80
N PHE A 372 9.64 -13.37 -9.46
CA PHE A 372 10.14 -13.61 -10.81
C PHE A 372 9.68 -12.53 -11.80
N LEU A 373 8.43 -12.11 -11.73
CA LEU A 373 7.90 -11.03 -12.58
C LEU A 373 8.52 -9.66 -12.22
N LEU A 374 8.70 -9.38 -10.94
CA LEU A 374 9.41 -8.19 -10.48
C LEU A 374 10.85 -8.18 -10.97
N PHE A 375 11.55 -9.31 -10.85
CA PHE A 375 12.89 -9.48 -11.38
C PHE A 375 12.96 -9.24 -12.89
N LEU A 376 12.03 -9.81 -13.66
CA LEU A 376 11.98 -9.61 -15.12
C LEU A 376 11.76 -8.16 -15.52
N SER A 377 11.05 -7.38 -14.71
CA SER A 377 10.85 -5.95 -14.97
C SER A 377 12.15 -5.15 -14.85
N ALA A 378 13.11 -5.66 -14.09
CA ALA A 378 14.42 -5.06 -13.86
C ALA A 378 15.53 -5.66 -14.73
N TYR A 379 15.25 -6.77 -15.43
CA TYR A 379 16.25 -7.52 -16.18
C TYR A 379 16.90 -6.69 -17.30
N GLY A 380 18.22 -6.71 -17.33
CA GLY A 380 18.99 -5.95 -18.34
C GLY A 380 19.23 -4.49 -17.97
N LEU A 381 18.72 -4.04 -16.82
CA LEU A 381 19.06 -2.70 -16.31
C LEU A 381 20.47 -2.73 -15.68
N GLY A 382 21.26 -1.73 -15.99
CA GLY A 382 22.60 -1.55 -15.43
C GLY A 382 22.58 -0.82 -14.09
N TRP A 383 21.91 -1.40 -13.09
CA TRP A 383 21.84 -0.78 -11.79
C TRP A 383 21.91 -1.83 -10.67
N ALA A 384 22.73 -1.51 -9.65
CA ALA A 384 22.85 -2.30 -8.44
C ALA A 384 21.67 -2.02 -7.50
N GLY A 385 20.89 -3.00 -7.19
CA GLY A 385 19.77 -2.92 -6.26
C GLY A 385 19.41 -4.30 -5.76
N ALA A 386 18.24 -4.46 -5.16
CA ALA A 386 17.78 -5.74 -4.63
C ALA A 386 17.76 -6.88 -5.66
N TYR A 387 17.70 -6.55 -6.95
CA TYR A 387 17.69 -7.50 -8.06
C TYR A 387 19.10 -7.91 -8.53
N ASP A 388 20.14 -7.16 -8.18
CA ASP A 388 21.55 -7.52 -8.43
C ASP A 388 22.05 -8.40 -7.28
N MET A 389 21.76 -9.69 -7.39
CA MET A 389 21.97 -10.67 -6.33
C MET A 389 23.41 -11.22 -6.28
N ASP A 390 24.20 -10.93 -7.30
CA ASP A 390 25.60 -11.35 -7.41
C ASP A 390 26.60 -10.17 -7.26
N ASP A 391 26.08 -8.95 -6.96
CA ASP A 391 26.85 -7.71 -6.83
C ASP A 391 27.68 -7.37 -8.08
N SER A 392 27.23 -7.77 -9.26
CA SER A 392 27.92 -7.50 -10.52
C SER A 392 27.71 -6.10 -11.09
N SER A 393 26.82 -5.33 -10.50
CA SER A 393 26.29 -4.05 -10.98
C SER A 393 25.49 -4.14 -12.29
N GLN A 394 25.02 -5.34 -12.65
CA GLN A 394 24.13 -5.58 -13.78
C GLN A 394 23.12 -6.66 -13.41
N ILE A 395 21.85 -6.39 -13.66
CA ILE A 395 20.77 -7.37 -13.44
C ILE A 395 20.70 -8.27 -14.66
N GLY A 396 21.20 -9.50 -14.55
CA GLY A 396 21.44 -10.38 -15.65
C GLY A 396 21.12 -11.85 -15.42
N ALA A 397 21.71 -12.71 -16.24
CA ALA A 397 21.44 -14.14 -16.19
C ALA A 397 21.96 -14.82 -14.92
N SER A 398 23.00 -14.30 -14.31
CA SER A 398 23.53 -14.80 -13.04
C SER A 398 22.56 -14.58 -11.88
N ASP A 399 21.97 -13.39 -11.81
CA ASP A 399 20.95 -13.07 -10.80
C ASP A 399 19.69 -13.90 -10.99
N LEU A 400 19.28 -14.10 -12.26
CA LEU A 400 18.19 -14.99 -12.59
C LEU A 400 18.43 -16.41 -12.08
N LEU A 401 19.64 -16.91 -12.21
CA LEU A 401 20.00 -18.24 -11.71
C LEU A 401 19.95 -18.31 -10.18
N ILE A 402 20.37 -17.27 -9.48
CA ILE A 402 20.26 -17.18 -8.04
C ILE A 402 18.79 -17.17 -7.60
N LEU A 403 17.94 -16.38 -8.27
CA LEU A 403 16.50 -16.33 -7.99
C LEU A 403 15.85 -17.72 -8.20
N LEU A 404 16.15 -18.37 -9.32
CA LEU A 404 15.59 -19.69 -9.62
C LEU A 404 16.04 -20.79 -8.65
N GLN A 405 17.24 -20.70 -8.08
CA GLN A 405 17.70 -21.62 -7.04
C GLN A 405 16.93 -21.48 -5.73
N LYS A 406 16.34 -20.31 -5.49
CA LYS A 406 15.55 -20.02 -4.29
C LYS A 406 14.05 -20.14 -4.51
N PHE A 407 13.62 -20.36 -5.74
CA PHE A 407 12.21 -20.43 -6.11
C PHE A 407 11.47 -21.52 -5.31
N GLY A 408 10.36 -21.16 -4.68
CA GLY A 408 9.57 -22.04 -3.82
C GLY A 408 10.08 -22.12 -2.36
N GLN A 409 11.09 -21.35 -1.98
CA GLN A 409 11.52 -21.27 -0.58
C GLN A 409 10.59 -20.35 0.20
N ASN A 410 10.19 -20.80 1.38
CA ASN A 410 9.56 -19.93 2.39
C ASN A 410 10.64 -19.13 3.12
N CYS A 411 10.35 -17.89 3.38
CA CYS A 411 11.19 -16.94 4.11
C CYS A 411 10.75 -16.80 5.62
#